data_b9f73f0c55f5686201a712122aab827a
#
_entry.id   b9f73f0c55f5686201a712122aab827a
#
_cell.length_a   1.000
_cell.length_b   1.000
_cell.length_c   1.000
_cell.angle_alpha   90.00
_cell.angle_beta   90.00
_cell.angle_gamma   90.00
#
_symmetry.space_group_name_H-M   'P 1'
#
loop_
_entity.id
_entity.type
_entity.pdbx_description
1 polymer ?
#
loop_
_entity_poly.entity_id
_entity_poly.type
_entity_poly.pdbx_seq_one_letter_code
_entity_poly.pdbx_strand_id
1 'polypeptide(L)'
;MIELSRRRFLGAAGAGVVLPFVGRFLGPPAFPPERSFRIRAVTAGIPLSGDAGPRELEPALGFLRQARAELEAGGYEVQTVRLATQPLAEYLPDWSSREALEVIREMDEIALAADASLSLGPVITADEHVPEFASWAAELVRRTRNVSFSVRVASREHGIHRSALRSAAEAIAALGRESPGGEGNFRFAAAAFVPSGTPFFPSAWFSEPRTFSIGLESPVLLEEILSGVSGPAAARGALAAGLEAVLGDVERAAVEIGRETGWRFLGIDSSPAPGLDASIGRVIERLTGTPFGDPTTLAACALLTDVMKALTVTTCGYSGLMLPVLEDPVLAERAREGRYGVSDLLLYSSVCGTGLDVVPVPGDTPVDRIGGLVEDVAALALRYEKPLSARLLPMPGRKAGEVVRFDNPYLTDGVVMEAG
;
A
#
# COMPACT_ATOMS: atom_id res chain seq x y z
N MET A 1 -10.80 -16.66 -23.35
CA MET A 1 -12.19 -16.35 -22.97
C MET A 1 -12.65 -17.38 -21.97
N ILE A 2 -12.45 -17.12 -20.70
CA ILE A 2 -13.10 -17.86 -19.60
C ILE A 2 -13.44 -16.79 -18.56
N GLU A 3 -14.72 -16.40 -18.55
CA GLU A 3 -15.36 -15.60 -17.52
C GLU A 3 -15.41 -16.44 -16.25
N LEU A 4 -14.78 -15.99 -15.16
CA LEU A 4 -15.00 -16.50 -13.82
C LEU A 4 -16.00 -15.59 -13.11
N SER A 5 -17.27 -15.90 -13.32
CA SER A 5 -18.42 -15.33 -12.61
C SER A 5 -18.39 -15.78 -11.14
N ARG A 6 -18.38 -14.80 -10.23
CA ARG A 6 -18.76 -14.98 -8.82
C ARG A 6 -20.25 -15.30 -8.75
N ARG A 7 -20.63 -16.57 -8.70
CA ARG A 7 -21.90 -17.12 -8.16
C ARG A 7 -22.04 -18.56 -8.61
N ARG A 8 -21.94 -19.49 -7.62
CA ARG A 8 -22.76 -20.72 -7.52
C ARG A 8 -22.09 -21.74 -6.60
N PHE A 9 -22.60 -21.79 -5.37
CA PHE A 9 -22.63 -23.04 -4.64
C PHE A 9 -23.98 -23.12 -3.90
N LEU A 10 -24.97 -23.69 -4.56
CA LEU A 10 -26.18 -24.24 -3.93
C LEU A 10 -26.68 -25.38 -4.82
N GLY A 11 -26.78 -26.55 -4.20
CA GLY A 11 -27.63 -27.60 -4.74
C GLY A 11 -27.04 -29.00 -4.79
N ALA A 12 -27.22 -29.77 -3.75
CA ALA A 12 -27.51 -31.21 -3.86
C ALA A 12 -28.40 -31.63 -2.69
N ALA A 13 -29.67 -31.94 -2.97
CA ALA A 13 -30.63 -32.50 -2.06
C ALA A 13 -30.42 -34.00 -1.95
N GLY A 14 -30.34 -34.52 -0.71
CA GLY A 14 -30.44 -35.94 -0.38
C GLY A 14 -31.53 -36.11 0.68
N ALA A 15 -32.58 -36.83 0.35
CA ALA A 15 -33.70 -37.15 1.23
C ALA A 15 -33.32 -38.18 2.30
N GLY A 16 -33.76 -37.99 3.54
CA GLY A 16 -33.62 -38.97 4.61
C GLY A 16 -34.28 -38.53 5.93
N VAL A 17 -35.47 -39.08 6.17
CA VAL A 17 -36.15 -39.44 7.46
C VAL A 17 -36.24 -38.37 8.55
N VAL A 18 -37.47 -37.97 8.81
CA VAL A 18 -37.93 -37.08 9.88
C VAL A 18 -38.07 -37.83 11.21
N LEU A 19 -37.43 -37.34 12.26
CA LEU A 19 -37.83 -37.54 13.66
C LEU A 19 -37.96 -36.17 14.34
N PRO A 20 -39.00 -35.90 15.16
CA PRO A 20 -39.20 -34.57 15.73
C PRO A 20 -38.32 -34.36 16.95
N PHE A 21 -37.29 -33.53 16.81
CA PHE A 21 -36.56 -32.99 17.95
C PHE A 21 -37.02 -31.53 18.12
N VAL A 22 -37.69 -31.24 19.21
CA VAL A 22 -38.01 -29.89 19.65
C VAL A 22 -36.69 -29.21 20.09
N GLY A 23 -35.96 -28.66 19.13
CA GLY A 23 -34.79 -27.87 19.37
C GLY A 23 -35.16 -26.37 19.23
N ARG A 24 -34.81 -25.58 20.25
CA ARG A 24 -34.87 -24.11 20.23
C ARG A 24 -34.33 -23.62 18.90
N PHE A 25 -35.17 -22.87 18.17
CA PHE A 25 -34.75 -22.06 17.06
C PHE A 25 -33.74 -21.02 17.57
N LEU A 26 -32.45 -21.35 17.51
CA LEU A 26 -31.43 -20.33 17.39
C LEU A 26 -31.61 -19.78 15.97
N GLY A 27 -32.00 -18.52 15.84
CA GLY A 27 -32.03 -17.84 14.56
C GLY A 27 -30.65 -17.94 13.88
N PRO A 28 -30.55 -17.80 12.55
CA PRO A 28 -29.27 -17.79 11.86
C PRO A 28 -28.37 -16.76 12.57
N PRO A 29 -27.05 -17.06 12.72
CA PRO A 29 -26.15 -16.09 13.28
C PRO A 29 -26.32 -14.80 12.48
N ALA A 30 -26.71 -13.72 13.16
CA ALA A 30 -26.72 -12.41 12.55
C ALA A 30 -25.27 -12.15 12.11
N PHE A 31 -25.03 -12.09 10.81
CA PHE A 31 -23.76 -11.58 10.32
C PHE A 31 -23.58 -10.20 10.96
N PRO A 32 -22.42 -9.90 11.58
CA PRO A 32 -22.18 -8.56 12.08
C PRO A 32 -22.41 -7.57 10.94
N PRO A 33 -22.98 -6.39 11.21
CA PRO A 33 -23.17 -5.38 10.18
C PRO A 33 -21.84 -5.15 9.46
N GLU A 34 -21.89 -5.09 8.14
CA GLU A 34 -20.73 -4.82 7.30
C GLU A 34 -20.01 -3.57 7.86
N ARG A 35 -18.76 -3.72 8.27
CA ARG A 35 -17.99 -2.59 8.81
C ARG A 35 -17.66 -1.62 7.68
N SER A 36 -17.67 -0.34 7.95
CA SER A 36 -17.36 0.72 7.00
C SER A 36 -15.86 0.87 6.68
N PHE A 37 -15.05 -0.09 7.12
CA PHE A 37 -13.64 -0.18 6.81
C PHE A 37 -13.20 -1.65 6.68
N ARG A 38 -12.06 -1.84 6.02
CA ARG A 38 -11.44 -3.16 5.83
C ARG A 38 -10.01 -3.14 6.35
N ILE A 39 -9.52 -4.28 6.77
CA ILE A 39 -8.08 -4.48 6.97
C ILE A 39 -7.46 -4.70 5.59
N ARG A 40 -6.81 -3.66 5.05
CA ARG A 40 -6.17 -3.69 3.74
C ARG A 40 -5.05 -4.72 3.69
N ALA A 41 -4.28 -4.79 4.79
CA ALA A 41 -3.16 -5.71 4.89
C ALA A 41 -2.86 -6.09 6.33
N VAL A 42 -2.56 -7.38 6.55
CA VAL A 42 -1.78 -7.86 7.69
C VAL A 42 -0.40 -8.21 7.13
N THR A 43 0.64 -7.50 7.56
CA THR A 43 2.01 -7.69 7.06
C THR A 43 2.91 -8.25 8.15
N ALA A 44 3.48 -9.41 7.90
CA ALA A 44 4.40 -10.11 8.80
C ALA A 44 5.86 -9.86 8.40
N GLY A 45 6.70 -9.53 9.37
CA GLY A 45 8.14 -9.34 9.22
C GLY A 45 8.91 -10.65 9.32
N ILE A 46 9.72 -10.94 8.32
CA ILE A 46 10.54 -12.15 8.23
C ILE A 46 11.99 -11.78 7.87
N PRO A 47 12.85 -11.49 8.85
CA PRO A 47 14.27 -11.42 8.55
C PRO A 47 14.75 -12.82 8.19
N LEU A 48 15.38 -12.91 7.02
CA LEU A 48 15.94 -14.12 6.46
C LEU A 48 17.44 -14.18 6.77
N SER A 49 18.00 -15.38 6.94
CA SER A 49 19.45 -15.57 7.08
C SER A 49 20.13 -15.69 5.71
N GLY A 50 21.44 -15.45 5.62
CA GLY A 50 22.20 -15.55 4.36
C GLY A 50 22.21 -16.94 3.72
N ASP A 51 21.85 -17.98 4.48
CA ASP A 51 21.64 -19.36 4.02
C ASP A 51 20.16 -19.68 3.85
N ALA A 52 19.31 -18.64 3.92
CA ALA A 52 17.85 -18.78 3.90
C ALA A 52 17.34 -19.36 2.58
N GLY A 53 16.76 -20.53 2.69
CA GLY A 53 15.96 -21.07 1.59
C GLY A 53 14.52 -20.58 1.66
N PRO A 54 13.77 -20.70 0.56
CA PRO A 54 12.37 -20.28 0.47
C PRO A 54 11.44 -20.85 1.58
N ARG A 55 11.84 -21.95 2.23
CA ARG A 55 11.10 -22.58 3.33
C ARG A 55 11.05 -21.75 4.62
N GLU A 56 11.94 -20.76 4.79
CA GLU A 56 11.90 -19.87 5.96
C GLU A 56 10.64 -18.97 5.99
N LEU A 57 9.90 -18.91 4.89
CA LEU A 57 8.60 -18.21 4.82
C LEU A 57 7.49 -18.94 5.59
N GLU A 58 7.57 -20.26 5.76
CA GLU A 58 6.48 -21.08 6.30
C GLU A 58 5.98 -20.67 7.69
N PRO A 59 6.84 -20.35 8.68
CA PRO A 59 6.36 -19.90 9.99
C PRO A 59 5.55 -18.61 9.91
N ALA A 60 5.94 -17.66 9.07
CA ALA A 60 5.22 -16.40 8.89
C ALA A 60 3.92 -16.59 8.11
N LEU A 61 3.90 -17.48 7.11
CA LEU A 61 2.68 -17.86 6.41
C LEU A 61 1.69 -18.56 7.35
N GLY A 62 2.19 -19.41 8.27
CA GLY A 62 1.39 -20.01 9.34
C GLY A 62 0.74 -18.96 10.24
N PHE A 63 1.53 -17.99 10.70
CA PHE A 63 1.05 -16.85 11.48
C PHE A 63 -0.01 -16.03 10.70
N LEU A 64 0.23 -15.69 9.45
CA LEU A 64 -0.68 -14.88 8.65
C LEU A 64 -2.04 -15.57 8.42
N ARG A 65 -2.05 -16.90 8.22
CA ARG A 65 -3.31 -17.69 8.14
C ARG A 65 -4.10 -17.59 9.44
N GLN A 66 -3.42 -17.76 10.59
CA GLN A 66 -4.05 -17.65 11.90
C GLN A 66 -4.58 -16.25 12.16
N ALA A 67 -3.75 -15.21 11.95
CA ALA A 67 -4.13 -13.82 12.16
C ALA A 67 -5.33 -13.41 11.30
N ARG A 68 -5.35 -13.81 10.01
CA ARG A 68 -6.50 -13.59 9.12
C ARG A 68 -7.75 -14.25 9.71
N ALA A 69 -7.68 -15.52 10.08
CA ALA A 69 -8.85 -16.26 10.59
C ALA A 69 -9.40 -15.64 11.89
N GLU A 70 -8.54 -15.20 12.79
CA GLU A 70 -8.95 -14.56 14.06
C GLU A 70 -9.59 -13.19 13.82
N LEU A 71 -9.02 -12.37 12.93
CA LEU A 71 -9.59 -11.08 12.55
C LEU A 71 -10.95 -11.26 11.86
N GLU A 72 -11.07 -12.21 10.93
CA GLU A 72 -12.33 -12.51 10.24
C GLU A 72 -13.39 -13.07 11.22
N ALA A 73 -13.00 -13.89 12.19
CA ALA A 73 -13.87 -14.33 13.26
C ALA A 73 -14.34 -13.17 14.16
N GLY A 74 -13.51 -12.11 14.30
CA GLY A 74 -13.84 -10.85 14.96
C GLY A 74 -14.72 -9.91 14.10
N GLY A 75 -15.13 -10.33 12.89
CA GLY A 75 -16.00 -9.58 11.99
C GLY A 75 -15.26 -8.52 11.16
N TYR A 76 -13.94 -8.64 10.98
CA TYR A 76 -13.18 -7.81 10.07
C TYR A 76 -13.04 -8.49 8.70
N GLU A 77 -13.13 -7.73 7.61
CA GLU A 77 -12.71 -8.20 6.30
C GLU A 77 -11.20 -7.99 6.16
N VAL A 78 -10.44 -9.06 5.88
CA VAL A 78 -8.99 -9.00 5.61
C VAL A 78 -8.76 -9.19 4.12
N GLN A 79 -8.39 -8.10 3.42
CA GLN A 79 -8.21 -8.14 1.97
C GLN A 79 -6.95 -8.91 1.56
N THR A 80 -5.81 -8.61 2.20
CA THR A 80 -4.53 -9.24 1.85
C THR A 80 -3.70 -9.59 3.07
N VAL A 81 -2.93 -10.66 2.96
CA VAL A 81 -1.84 -10.98 3.88
C VAL A 81 -0.51 -10.87 3.15
N ARG A 82 0.52 -10.35 3.84
CA ARG A 82 1.77 -9.95 3.22
C ARG A 82 2.97 -10.36 4.05
N LEU A 83 4.05 -10.72 3.36
CA LEU A 83 5.37 -10.95 3.93
C LEU A 83 6.29 -9.78 3.57
N ALA A 84 7.10 -9.30 4.50
CA ALA A 84 8.12 -8.32 4.21
C ALA A 84 9.43 -8.67 4.91
N THR A 85 10.54 -8.57 4.17
CA THR A 85 11.88 -8.92 4.65
C THR A 85 12.64 -7.67 5.13
N GLN A 86 13.83 -7.86 5.68
CA GLN A 86 14.84 -6.82 5.83
C GLN A 86 15.41 -6.42 4.44
N PRO A 87 16.33 -5.42 4.37
CA PRO A 87 16.99 -5.06 3.12
C PRO A 87 17.59 -6.27 2.38
N LEU A 88 17.36 -6.35 1.06
CA LEU A 88 17.68 -7.51 0.25
C LEU A 88 19.14 -7.95 0.36
N ALA A 89 20.08 -7.00 0.32
CA ALA A 89 21.51 -7.30 0.38
C ALA A 89 21.97 -7.91 1.72
N GLU A 90 21.17 -7.83 2.78
CA GLU A 90 21.52 -8.41 4.09
C GLU A 90 21.39 -9.94 4.10
N TYR A 91 20.55 -10.52 3.25
CA TYR A 91 20.35 -11.98 3.17
C TYR A 91 20.64 -12.57 1.79
N LEU A 92 20.73 -11.76 0.75
CA LEU A 92 21.20 -12.13 -0.58
C LEU A 92 22.27 -11.13 -1.04
N PRO A 93 23.52 -11.24 -0.57
CA PRO A 93 24.58 -10.28 -0.90
C PRO A 93 24.81 -10.12 -2.41
N ASP A 94 24.75 -11.23 -3.16
CA ASP A 94 24.86 -11.24 -4.62
C ASP A 94 23.48 -11.16 -5.30
N TRP A 95 22.59 -10.28 -4.80
CA TRP A 95 21.18 -10.18 -5.18
C TRP A 95 20.96 -9.99 -6.68
N SER A 96 21.90 -9.41 -7.41
CA SER A 96 21.84 -9.21 -8.85
C SER A 96 22.16 -10.47 -9.67
N SER A 97 22.65 -11.53 -9.03
CA SER A 97 22.97 -12.80 -9.69
C SER A 97 21.72 -13.53 -10.19
N ARG A 98 21.92 -14.42 -11.17
CA ARG A 98 20.83 -15.26 -11.68
C ARG A 98 20.31 -16.23 -10.61
N GLU A 99 21.21 -16.73 -9.79
CA GLU A 99 20.92 -17.64 -8.69
C GLU A 99 20.03 -16.97 -7.65
N ALA A 100 20.31 -15.72 -7.28
CA ALA A 100 19.47 -14.94 -6.36
C ALA A 100 18.07 -14.69 -6.94
N LEU A 101 17.96 -14.40 -8.25
CA LEU A 101 16.66 -14.24 -8.90
C LEU A 101 15.83 -15.54 -8.89
N GLU A 102 16.46 -16.71 -9.01
CA GLU A 102 15.75 -18.00 -8.87
C GLU A 102 15.25 -18.22 -7.43
N VAL A 103 16.05 -17.90 -6.41
CA VAL A 103 15.62 -17.94 -5.00
C VAL A 103 14.42 -17.04 -4.79
N ILE A 104 14.44 -15.79 -5.29
CA ILE A 104 13.32 -14.86 -5.16
C ILE A 104 12.08 -15.38 -5.90
N ARG A 105 12.25 -16.00 -7.07
CA ARG A 105 11.14 -16.62 -7.81
C ARG A 105 10.49 -17.76 -7.02
N GLU A 106 11.29 -18.61 -6.38
CA GLU A 106 10.77 -19.68 -5.53
C GLU A 106 10.03 -19.12 -4.30
N MET A 107 10.55 -18.03 -3.70
CA MET A 107 9.86 -17.33 -2.61
C MET A 107 8.51 -16.78 -3.05
N ASP A 108 8.43 -16.17 -4.25
CA ASP A 108 7.18 -15.69 -4.85
C ASP A 108 6.16 -16.83 -5.05
N GLU A 109 6.60 -17.98 -5.57
CA GLU A 109 5.74 -19.16 -5.76
C GLU A 109 5.15 -19.68 -4.43
N ILE A 110 5.97 -19.74 -3.38
CA ILE A 110 5.52 -20.15 -2.04
C ILE A 110 4.53 -19.14 -1.45
N ALA A 111 4.82 -17.84 -1.57
CA ALA A 111 3.92 -16.79 -1.09
C ALA A 111 2.58 -16.83 -1.86
N LEU A 112 2.61 -16.93 -3.19
CA LEU A 112 1.42 -17.05 -4.03
C LEU A 112 0.58 -18.30 -3.72
N ALA A 113 1.21 -19.44 -3.46
CA ALA A 113 0.51 -20.67 -3.09
C ALA A 113 -0.24 -20.53 -1.74
N ALA A 114 0.17 -19.58 -0.90
CA ALA A 114 -0.46 -19.24 0.37
C ALA A 114 -1.38 -18.00 0.31
N ASP A 115 -1.72 -17.52 -0.89
CA ASP A 115 -2.49 -16.28 -1.12
C ASP A 115 -1.86 -15.06 -0.42
N ALA A 116 -0.53 -14.98 -0.42
CA ALA A 116 0.24 -13.90 0.18
C ALA A 116 1.09 -13.15 -0.83
N SER A 117 1.38 -11.87 -0.56
CA SER A 117 2.32 -11.06 -1.32
C SER A 117 3.66 -10.95 -0.59
N LEU A 118 4.74 -10.70 -1.32
CA LEU A 118 6.10 -10.60 -0.79
C LEU A 118 6.72 -9.23 -1.09
N SER A 119 7.32 -8.57 -0.10
CA SER A 119 8.22 -7.43 -0.27
C SER A 119 9.64 -7.80 0.14
N LEU A 120 10.61 -7.53 -0.75
CA LEU A 120 12.04 -7.78 -0.50
C LEU A 120 12.70 -6.68 0.35
N GLY A 121 11.90 -5.69 0.80
CA GLY A 121 12.45 -4.49 1.42
C GLY A 121 13.24 -3.62 0.42
N PRO A 122 14.06 -2.69 0.93
CA PRO A 122 14.93 -1.87 0.08
C PRO A 122 16.10 -2.71 -0.47
N VAL A 123 16.31 -2.62 -1.79
CA VAL A 123 17.41 -3.30 -2.49
C VAL A 123 18.71 -2.47 -2.38
N ILE A 124 18.60 -1.15 -2.56
CA ILE A 124 19.71 -0.20 -2.39
C ILE A 124 19.40 0.62 -1.14
N THR A 125 20.31 0.62 -0.18
CA THR A 125 20.17 1.31 1.12
C THR A 125 21.19 2.42 1.33
N ALA A 126 22.34 2.34 0.66
CA ALA A 126 23.41 3.33 0.67
C ALA A 126 23.25 4.36 -0.47
N ASP A 127 23.96 5.49 -0.40
CA ASP A 127 24.03 6.45 -1.51
C ASP A 127 25.03 5.97 -2.58
N GLU A 128 24.62 5.00 -3.37
CA GLU A 128 25.41 4.42 -4.45
C GLU A 128 24.61 4.30 -5.75
N HIS A 129 25.29 4.48 -6.88
CA HIS A 129 24.71 4.20 -8.20
C HIS A 129 25.04 2.76 -8.59
N VAL A 130 24.01 1.98 -8.87
CA VAL A 130 24.11 0.56 -9.25
C VAL A 130 23.59 0.42 -10.70
N PRO A 131 24.50 0.41 -11.70
CA PRO A 131 24.09 0.44 -13.11
C PRO A 131 23.22 -0.74 -13.56
N GLU A 132 23.43 -1.91 -12.99
CA GLU A 132 22.65 -3.12 -13.31
C GLU A 132 21.27 -3.16 -12.68
N PHE A 133 20.96 -2.27 -11.73
CA PHE A 133 19.70 -2.29 -10.98
C PHE A 133 18.47 -2.17 -11.88
N ALA A 134 18.53 -1.30 -12.89
CA ALA A 134 17.41 -1.09 -13.80
C ALA A 134 17.06 -2.36 -14.60
N SER A 135 18.06 -3.07 -15.13
CA SER A 135 17.85 -4.31 -15.86
C SER A 135 17.44 -5.46 -14.94
N TRP A 136 18.00 -5.53 -13.74
CA TRP A 136 17.61 -6.49 -12.71
C TRP A 136 16.15 -6.29 -12.28
N ALA A 137 15.72 -5.05 -12.04
CA ALA A 137 14.33 -4.74 -11.66
C ALA A 137 13.34 -5.19 -12.74
N ALA A 138 13.64 -4.94 -14.01
CA ALA A 138 12.82 -5.40 -15.12
C ALA A 138 12.77 -6.94 -15.20
N GLU A 139 13.91 -7.62 -15.00
CA GLU A 139 13.98 -9.08 -14.98
C GLU A 139 13.19 -9.66 -13.80
N LEU A 140 13.33 -9.08 -12.59
CA LEU A 140 12.58 -9.48 -11.41
C LEU A 140 11.07 -9.42 -11.69
N VAL A 141 10.59 -8.31 -12.23
CA VAL A 141 9.16 -8.12 -12.52
C VAL A 141 8.65 -9.13 -13.56
N ARG A 142 9.47 -9.49 -14.55
CA ARG A 142 9.12 -10.51 -15.56
C ARG A 142 9.07 -11.93 -14.99
N ARG A 143 9.92 -12.25 -14.00
CA ARG A 143 10.05 -13.60 -13.43
C ARG A 143 9.12 -13.85 -12.24
N THR A 144 8.60 -12.81 -11.62
CA THR A 144 7.76 -12.89 -10.44
C THR A 144 6.39 -12.26 -10.69
N ARG A 145 5.39 -12.67 -9.90
CA ARG A 145 4.02 -12.17 -10.04
C ARG A 145 3.67 -11.13 -8.97
N ASN A 146 4.13 -11.34 -7.73
CA ASN A 146 3.62 -10.62 -6.56
C ASN A 146 4.73 -10.16 -5.62
N VAL A 147 5.94 -9.94 -6.17
CA VAL A 147 7.08 -9.41 -5.44
C VAL A 147 7.15 -7.91 -5.60
N SER A 148 7.24 -7.21 -4.47
CA SER A 148 7.46 -5.77 -4.39
C SER A 148 8.84 -5.46 -3.82
N PHE A 149 9.37 -4.28 -4.15
CA PHE A 149 10.70 -3.86 -3.70
C PHE A 149 10.84 -2.33 -3.76
N SER A 150 11.86 -1.81 -3.10
CA SER A 150 12.10 -0.37 -3.05
C SER A 150 13.59 -0.02 -3.09
N VAL A 151 13.87 1.28 -3.25
CA VAL A 151 15.20 1.88 -3.10
C VAL A 151 15.10 2.99 -2.07
N ARG A 152 16.04 3.05 -1.13
CA ARG A 152 16.12 4.14 -0.16
C ARG A 152 16.79 5.35 -0.83
N VAL A 153 16.03 6.45 -1.00
CA VAL A 153 16.51 7.66 -1.68
C VAL A 153 16.80 8.81 -0.72
N ALA A 154 16.53 8.65 0.57
CA ALA A 154 16.95 9.58 1.62
C ALA A 154 17.02 8.91 2.98
N SER A 155 17.91 9.41 3.85
CA SER A 155 18.03 9.02 5.25
C SER A 155 18.33 10.25 6.12
N ARG A 156 18.14 10.14 7.46
CA ARG A 156 18.47 11.22 8.39
C ARG A 156 19.96 11.48 8.47
N GLU A 157 20.76 10.43 8.31
CA GLU A 157 22.23 10.49 8.47
C GLU A 157 22.92 11.12 7.27
N HIS A 158 22.44 10.84 6.05
CA HIS A 158 23.13 11.22 4.81
C HIS A 158 22.32 12.18 3.93
N GLY A 159 21.11 12.56 4.37
CA GLY A 159 20.22 13.41 3.57
C GLY A 159 19.69 12.69 2.32
N ILE A 160 19.69 13.38 1.18
CA ILE A 160 19.23 12.82 -0.12
C ILE A 160 20.35 11.97 -0.72
N HIS A 161 20.03 10.73 -1.05
CA HIS A 161 20.91 9.74 -1.67
C HIS A 161 20.86 9.91 -3.20
N ARG A 162 21.63 10.85 -3.75
CA ARG A 162 21.55 11.20 -5.17
C ARG A 162 21.98 10.09 -6.11
N SER A 163 22.96 9.29 -5.71
CA SER A 163 23.43 8.16 -6.52
C SER A 163 22.40 7.04 -6.55
N ALA A 164 21.81 6.68 -5.41
CA ALA A 164 20.73 5.70 -5.32
C ALA A 164 19.45 6.19 -6.02
N LEU A 165 19.14 7.48 -5.91
CA LEU A 165 18.03 8.12 -6.61
C LEU A 165 18.16 7.98 -8.13
N ARG A 166 19.38 8.12 -8.68
CA ARG A 166 19.64 7.88 -10.11
C ARG A 166 19.32 6.45 -10.50
N SER A 167 19.76 5.44 -9.71
CA SER A 167 19.41 4.04 -9.94
C SER A 167 17.89 3.82 -9.88
N ALA A 168 17.20 4.46 -8.94
CA ALA A 168 15.74 4.38 -8.85
C ALA A 168 15.04 4.99 -10.08
N ALA A 169 15.49 6.14 -10.57
CA ALA A 169 14.93 6.78 -11.77
C ALA A 169 15.16 5.94 -13.04
N GLU A 170 16.35 5.36 -13.20
CA GLU A 170 16.67 4.43 -14.28
C GLU A 170 15.76 3.18 -14.22
N ALA A 171 15.53 2.63 -13.02
CA ALA A 171 14.63 1.49 -12.82
C ALA A 171 13.16 1.84 -13.14
N ILE A 172 12.65 3.00 -12.70
CA ILE A 172 11.30 3.48 -13.03
C ILE A 172 11.13 3.55 -14.56
N ALA A 173 12.09 4.13 -15.26
CA ALA A 173 12.05 4.22 -16.71
C ALA A 173 12.12 2.85 -17.40
N ALA A 174 12.94 1.92 -16.89
CA ALA A 174 13.07 0.56 -17.42
C ALA A 174 11.78 -0.25 -17.20
N LEU A 175 11.23 -0.24 -16.00
CA LEU A 175 9.97 -0.89 -15.65
C LEU A 175 8.80 -0.37 -16.51
N GLY A 176 8.76 0.94 -16.78
CA GLY A 176 7.78 1.52 -17.69
C GLY A 176 7.88 0.94 -19.10
N ARG A 177 9.10 0.80 -19.65
CA ARG A 177 9.31 0.28 -21.01
C ARG A 177 9.14 -1.22 -21.14
N GLU A 178 9.57 -1.99 -20.14
CA GLU A 178 9.77 -3.44 -20.23
C GLU A 178 8.63 -4.27 -19.61
N SER A 179 7.69 -3.64 -18.92
CA SER A 179 6.50 -4.32 -18.40
C SER A 179 5.25 -4.01 -19.23
N PRO A 180 4.31 -4.97 -19.36
CA PRO A 180 3.04 -4.73 -20.04
C PRO A 180 2.32 -3.51 -19.45
N GLY A 181 1.90 -2.57 -20.29
CA GLY A 181 1.20 -1.35 -19.85
C GLY A 181 1.98 -0.43 -18.91
N GLY A 182 3.28 -0.68 -18.66
CA GLY A 182 4.06 0.06 -17.67
C GLY A 182 3.78 -0.33 -16.20
N GLU A 183 2.94 -1.34 -15.97
CA GLU A 183 2.44 -1.74 -14.65
C GLU A 183 3.52 -2.31 -13.70
N GLY A 184 4.72 -2.64 -14.21
CA GLY A 184 5.84 -3.07 -13.36
C GLY A 184 6.18 -2.10 -12.25
N ASN A 185 5.97 -0.80 -12.49
CA ASN A 185 6.16 0.24 -11.50
C ASN A 185 5.15 0.20 -10.34
N PHE A 186 4.04 -0.52 -10.47
CA PHE A 186 3.12 -0.75 -9.35
C PHE A 186 3.77 -1.51 -8.18
N ARG A 187 4.80 -2.30 -8.49
CA ARG A 187 5.55 -3.11 -7.52
C ARG A 187 6.84 -2.47 -7.02
N PHE A 188 7.13 -1.22 -7.41
CA PHE A 188 8.36 -0.50 -7.08
C PHE A 188 8.08 0.87 -6.44
N ALA A 189 8.92 1.27 -5.47
CA ALA A 189 8.94 2.62 -4.92
C ALA A 189 10.35 3.15 -4.68
N ALA A 190 10.56 4.42 -4.97
CA ALA A 190 11.66 5.19 -4.40
C ALA A 190 11.20 5.74 -3.03
N ALA A 191 11.82 5.27 -1.94
CA ALA A 191 11.34 5.47 -0.57
C ALA A 191 12.30 6.36 0.24
N ALA A 192 11.77 7.41 0.87
CA ALA A 192 12.49 8.31 1.75
C ALA A 192 11.93 8.20 3.18
N PHE A 193 12.78 7.95 4.16
CA PHE A 193 12.43 7.86 5.59
C PHE A 193 11.36 6.80 5.95
N VAL A 194 11.04 5.86 5.08
CA VAL A 194 10.07 4.80 5.38
C VAL A 194 10.61 3.89 6.47
N PRO A 195 9.94 3.80 7.63
CA PRO A 195 10.44 3.03 8.77
C PRO A 195 10.23 1.54 8.60
N SER A 196 11.02 0.74 9.33
CA SER A 196 10.74 -0.69 9.54
C SER A 196 9.37 -0.88 10.18
N GLY A 197 8.65 -1.95 9.81
CA GLY A 197 7.30 -2.21 10.28
C GLY A 197 6.20 -1.54 9.44
N THR A 198 6.54 -0.90 8.32
CA THR A 198 5.55 -0.36 7.38
C THR A 198 4.79 -1.49 6.67
N PRO A 199 3.43 -1.54 6.75
CA PRO A 199 2.66 -2.64 6.15
C PRO A 199 2.38 -2.46 4.66
N PHE A 200 2.46 -1.24 4.13
CA PHE A 200 2.04 -0.93 2.77
C PHE A 200 3.13 -1.18 1.73
N PHE A 201 2.77 -1.94 0.70
CA PHE A 201 3.61 -2.22 -0.46
C PHE A 201 3.56 -1.05 -1.46
N PRO A 202 4.65 -0.86 -2.22
CA PRO A 202 5.86 -1.67 -2.29
C PRO A 202 6.97 -1.30 -1.29
N SER A 203 6.76 -0.33 -0.41
CA SER A 203 7.81 0.19 0.51
C SER A 203 7.93 -0.57 1.83
N ALA A 204 7.13 -1.64 2.04
CA ALA A 204 7.16 -2.42 3.26
C ALA A 204 8.51 -3.12 3.48
N TRP A 205 9.02 -3.05 4.70
CA TRP A 205 10.19 -3.80 5.14
C TRP A 205 10.21 -3.95 6.66
N PHE A 206 10.91 -4.97 7.16
CA PHE A 206 10.97 -5.28 8.58
C PHE A 206 12.39 -5.69 8.96
N SER A 207 12.90 -5.16 10.07
CA SER A 207 14.23 -5.49 10.61
C SER A 207 14.20 -6.51 11.72
N GLU A 208 13.03 -6.80 12.29
CA GLU A 208 12.89 -7.67 13.46
C GLU A 208 12.02 -8.89 13.15
N PRO A 209 12.42 -10.09 13.67
CA PRO A 209 11.69 -11.32 13.46
C PRO A 209 10.38 -11.35 14.25
N ARG A 210 9.41 -12.11 13.74
CA ARG A 210 8.13 -12.35 14.41
C ARG A 210 7.45 -11.06 14.85
N THR A 211 7.43 -10.11 13.95
CA THR A 211 6.71 -8.85 14.13
C THR A 211 5.66 -8.71 13.03
N PHE A 212 4.62 -7.95 13.29
CA PHE A 212 3.60 -7.67 12.29
C PHE A 212 2.96 -6.31 12.49
N SER A 213 2.36 -5.79 11.44
CA SER A 213 1.62 -4.54 11.44
C SER A 213 0.37 -4.67 10.56
N ILE A 214 -0.57 -3.74 10.76
CA ILE A 214 -1.85 -3.69 10.06
C ILE A 214 -1.96 -2.38 9.29
N GLY A 215 -2.42 -2.46 8.04
CA GLY A 215 -2.83 -1.31 7.23
C GLY A 215 -4.33 -1.36 6.95
N LEU A 216 -4.97 -0.19 6.87
CA LEU A 216 -6.42 -0.08 6.73
C LEU A 216 -6.83 0.48 5.36
N GLU A 217 -8.02 0.08 4.91
CA GLU A 217 -8.80 0.75 3.88
C GLU A 217 -10.00 1.40 4.56
N SER A 218 -9.97 2.71 4.73
CA SER A 218 -10.91 3.39 5.62
C SER A 218 -11.59 4.66 5.09
N PRO A 219 -11.57 5.00 3.79
CA PRO A 219 -12.27 6.20 3.32
C PRO A 219 -13.78 6.17 3.59
N VAL A 220 -14.45 5.01 3.48
CA VAL A 220 -15.88 4.88 3.78
C VAL A 220 -16.17 5.19 5.25
N LEU A 221 -15.32 4.73 6.17
CA LEU A 221 -15.41 5.08 7.59
C LEU A 221 -15.30 6.59 7.81
N LEU A 222 -14.35 7.25 7.12
CA LEU A 222 -14.22 8.71 7.21
C LEU A 222 -15.47 9.43 6.69
N GLU A 223 -16.06 8.95 5.59
CA GLU A 223 -17.32 9.50 5.05
C GLU A 223 -18.48 9.34 6.04
N GLU A 224 -18.59 8.20 6.72
CA GLU A 224 -19.62 7.96 7.74
C GLU A 224 -19.43 8.87 8.96
N ILE A 225 -18.21 8.96 9.49
CA ILE A 225 -17.91 9.85 10.63
C ILE A 225 -18.25 11.30 10.29
N LEU A 226 -18.01 11.74 9.07
CA LEU A 226 -18.31 13.08 8.61
C LEU A 226 -19.79 13.29 8.25
N SER A 227 -20.63 12.25 8.35
CA SER A 227 -22.06 12.39 8.04
C SER A 227 -22.75 13.31 9.02
N GLY A 228 -23.34 14.40 8.52
CA GLY A 228 -24.00 15.41 9.33
C GLY A 228 -23.06 16.37 10.07
N VAL A 229 -21.75 16.25 9.88
CA VAL A 229 -20.75 17.14 10.48
C VAL A 229 -20.53 18.34 9.57
N SER A 230 -20.50 19.54 10.13
CA SER A 230 -20.27 20.80 9.40
C SER A 230 -19.14 21.61 10.02
N GLY A 231 -18.25 22.07 9.16
CA GLY A 231 -17.12 22.93 9.51
C GLY A 231 -15.86 22.18 10.01
N PRO A 232 -14.68 22.77 9.80
CA PRO A 232 -13.39 22.09 10.01
C PRO A 232 -13.14 21.68 11.47
N ALA A 233 -13.53 22.47 12.45
CA ALA A 233 -13.30 22.16 13.87
C ALA A 233 -14.17 20.97 14.33
N ALA A 234 -15.44 20.91 13.93
CA ALA A 234 -16.34 19.80 14.23
C ALA A 234 -15.86 18.52 13.51
N ALA A 235 -15.42 18.65 12.24
CA ALA A 235 -14.86 17.55 11.47
C ALA A 235 -13.60 16.96 12.15
N ARG A 236 -12.67 17.79 12.60
CA ARG A 236 -11.47 17.34 13.34
C ARG A 236 -11.85 16.54 14.59
N GLY A 237 -12.79 17.05 15.39
CA GLY A 237 -13.22 16.37 16.61
C GLY A 237 -13.92 15.05 16.35
N ALA A 238 -14.83 15.01 15.36
CA ALA A 238 -15.56 13.80 14.99
C ALA A 238 -14.60 12.72 14.43
N LEU A 239 -13.70 13.10 13.52
CA LEU A 239 -12.70 12.19 12.96
C LEU A 239 -11.76 11.63 14.02
N ALA A 240 -11.23 12.47 14.92
CA ALA A 240 -10.35 12.02 16.00
C ALA A 240 -11.06 10.99 16.89
N ALA A 241 -12.28 11.30 17.37
CA ALA A 241 -13.03 10.42 18.25
C ALA A 241 -13.45 9.12 17.53
N GLY A 242 -13.94 9.21 16.28
CA GLY A 242 -14.39 8.04 15.52
C GLY A 242 -13.25 7.10 15.14
N LEU A 243 -12.12 7.65 14.67
CA LEU A 243 -10.93 6.85 14.36
C LEU A 243 -10.33 6.22 15.62
N GLU A 244 -10.20 6.96 16.72
CA GLU A 244 -9.67 6.45 18.00
C GLU A 244 -10.47 5.23 18.48
N ALA A 245 -11.81 5.30 18.42
CA ALA A 245 -12.68 4.22 18.83
C ALA A 245 -12.47 2.96 17.97
N VAL A 246 -12.49 3.13 16.64
CA VAL A 246 -12.39 2.00 15.68
C VAL A 246 -10.98 1.39 15.68
N LEU A 247 -9.95 2.23 15.65
CA LEU A 247 -8.56 1.74 15.64
C LEU A 247 -8.17 1.10 16.97
N GLY A 248 -8.73 1.59 18.10
CA GLY A 248 -8.55 0.96 19.40
C GLY A 248 -9.11 -0.45 19.48
N ASP A 249 -10.22 -0.75 18.77
CA ASP A 249 -10.76 -2.12 18.65
C ASP A 249 -9.81 -3.02 17.83
N VAL A 250 -9.29 -2.50 16.72
CA VAL A 250 -8.32 -3.23 15.89
C VAL A 250 -7.01 -3.47 16.64
N GLU A 251 -6.52 -2.48 17.36
CA GLU A 251 -5.30 -2.61 18.19
C GLU A 251 -5.46 -3.70 19.25
N ARG A 252 -6.59 -3.71 19.97
CA ARG A 252 -6.86 -4.77 20.98
C ARG A 252 -6.87 -6.15 20.35
N ALA A 253 -7.52 -6.34 19.21
CA ALA A 253 -7.52 -7.60 18.50
C ALA A 253 -6.11 -8.02 18.06
N ALA A 254 -5.33 -7.09 17.51
CA ALA A 254 -3.96 -7.35 17.07
C ALA A 254 -3.02 -7.69 18.24
N VAL A 255 -3.14 -7.00 19.38
CA VAL A 255 -2.36 -7.30 20.59
C VAL A 255 -2.69 -8.70 21.14
N GLU A 256 -3.97 -9.11 21.12
CA GLU A 256 -4.37 -10.44 21.54
C GLU A 256 -3.82 -11.53 20.62
N ILE A 257 -3.93 -11.35 19.30
CA ILE A 257 -3.29 -12.22 18.30
C ILE A 257 -1.78 -12.36 18.57
N GLY A 258 -1.13 -11.23 18.85
CA GLY A 258 0.30 -11.22 19.17
C GLY A 258 0.62 -12.04 20.42
N ARG A 259 -0.20 -11.91 21.47
CA ARG A 259 -0.05 -12.66 22.73
C ARG A 259 -0.21 -14.17 22.53
N GLU A 260 -1.17 -14.59 21.71
CA GLU A 260 -1.47 -16.01 21.47
C GLU A 260 -0.45 -16.69 20.55
N THR A 261 0.07 -15.95 19.56
CA THR A 261 0.97 -16.49 18.54
C THR A 261 2.45 -16.33 18.88
N GLY A 262 2.78 -15.47 19.84
CA GLY A 262 4.16 -15.07 20.15
C GLY A 262 4.77 -14.13 19.10
N TRP A 263 3.92 -13.45 18.29
CA TRP A 263 4.33 -12.42 17.37
C TRP A 263 4.11 -11.04 17.98
N ARG A 264 5.02 -10.10 17.77
CA ARG A 264 4.92 -8.75 18.33
C ARG A 264 4.21 -7.82 17.35
N PHE A 265 3.10 -7.26 17.78
CA PHE A 265 2.41 -6.20 17.06
C PHE A 265 3.22 -4.91 17.11
N LEU A 266 3.45 -4.28 15.94
CA LEU A 266 4.21 -3.03 15.82
C LEU A 266 3.33 -1.80 15.72
N GLY A 267 2.07 -1.97 15.32
CA GLY A 267 1.14 -0.85 15.19
C GLY A 267 0.24 -0.95 13.96
N ILE A 268 -0.65 0.04 13.87
CA ILE A 268 -1.54 0.26 12.74
C ILE A 268 -0.95 1.39 11.89
N ASP A 269 -0.79 1.18 10.59
CA ASP A 269 -0.65 2.31 9.68
C ASP A 269 -2.05 2.90 9.47
N SER A 270 -2.30 4.04 10.10
CA SER A 270 -3.60 4.72 10.11
C SER A 270 -3.94 5.44 8.80
N SER A 271 -3.07 5.35 7.79
CA SER A 271 -3.33 5.90 6.47
C SER A 271 -4.60 5.32 5.88
N PRO A 272 -5.53 6.15 5.38
CA PRO A 272 -6.78 5.68 4.79
C PRO A 272 -6.54 5.26 3.34
N ALA A 273 -5.94 4.06 3.16
CA ALA A 273 -5.72 3.55 1.81
C ALA A 273 -7.06 3.48 1.07
N PRO A 274 -7.17 4.04 -0.14
CA PRO A 274 -8.39 3.95 -0.93
C PRO A 274 -8.50 2.61 -1.66
N GLY A 275 -9.67 2.38 -2.22
CA GLY A 275 -9.97 1.30 -3.12
C GLY A 275 -10.96 1.77 -4.19
N LEU A 276 -11.30 0.92 -5.15
CA LEU A 276 -12.19 1.30 -6.25
C LEU A 276 -13.62 1.66 -5.78
N ASP A 277 -14.02 1.21 -4.61
CA ASP A 277 -15.30 1.50 -3.94
C ASP A 277 -15.16 2.45 -2.73
N ALA A 278 -13.93 2.83 -2.37
CA ALA A 278 -13.61 3.63 -1.18
C ALA A 278 -12.65 4.78 -1.54
N SER A 279 -13.18 6.00 -1.76
CA SER A 279 -12.41 7.13 -2.28
C SER A 279 -12.03 8.15 -1.22
N ILE A 280 -10.72 8.41 -1.08
CA ILE A 280 -10.22 9.52 -0.26
C ILE A 280 -10.48 10.87 -0.90
N GLY A 281 -10.51 10.93 -2.24
CA GLY A 281 -10.90 12.13 -2.98
C GLY A 281 -12.32 12.57 -2.58
N ARG A 282 -13.26 11.64 -2.45
CA ARG A 282 -14.63 11.93 -2.02
C ARG A 282 -14.69 12.45 -0.58
N VAL A 283 -13.89 11.89 0.33
CA VAL A 283 -13.77 12.40 1.70
C VAL A 283 -13.32 13.86 1.71
N ILE A 284 -12.33 14.21 0.89
CA ILE A 284 -11.80 15.58 0.78
C ILE A 284 -12.87 16.51 0.20
N GLU A 285 -13.56 16.11 -0.86
CA GLU A 285 -14.67 16.87 -1.45
C GLU A 285 -15.81 17.11 -0.46
N ARG A 286 -16.11 16.13 0.37
CA ARG A 286 -17.09 16.29 1.45
C ARG A 286 -16.64 17.29 2.51
N LEU A 287 -15.37 17.31 2.87
CA LEU A 287 -14.81 18.27 3.84
C LEU A 287 -14.79 19.69 3.31
N THR A 288 -14.48 19.86 2.02
CA THR A 288 -14.29 21.18 1.39
C THR A 288 -15.57 21.75 0.80
N GLY A 289 -16.49 20.88 0.38
CA GLY A 289 -17.67 21.25 -0.41
C GLY A 289 -17.34 21.60 -1.87
N THR A 290 -16.09 21.35 -2.32
CA THR A 290 -15.59 21.63 -3.67
C THR A 290 -14.88 20.41 -4.24
N PRO A 291 -14.75 20.27 -5.58
CA PRO A 291 -13.97 19.20 -6.18
C PRO A 291 -12.52 19.17 -5.71
N PHE A 292 -11.95 17.95 -5.64
CA PHE A 292 -10.52 17.79 -5.34
C PHE A 292 -9.67 18.50 -6.41
N GLY A 293 -8.64 19.20 -5.94
CA GLY A 293 -7.78 20.07 -6.78
C GLY A 293 -8.15 21.55 -6.67
N ASP A 294 -9.36 21.89 -6.28
CA ASP A 294 -9.79 23.28 -6.06
C ASP A 294 -9.17 23.87 -4.78
N PRO A 295 -9.20 25.19 -4.59
CA PRO A 295 -8.80 25.84 -3.33
C PRO A 295 -9.44 25.17 -2.11
N THR A 296 -8.70 25.05 -1.00
CA THR A 296 -9.00 24.33 0.24
C THR A 296 -8.66 22.85 0.26
N THR A 297 -8.35 22.19 -0.88
CA THR A 297 -7.85 20.80 -0.92
C THR A 297 -6.64 20.60 -0.02
N LEU A 298 -5.63 21.49 -0.10
CA LEU A 298 -4.44 21.44 0.76
C LEU A 298 -4.79 21.49 2.26
N ALA A 299 -5.73 22.36 2.63
CA ALA A 299 -6.16 22.50 4.04
C ALA A 299 -6.88 21.24 4.54
N ALA A 300 -7.70 20.61 3.70
CA ALA A 300 -8.34 19.34 4.02
C ALA A 300 -7.33 18.19 4.17
N CYS A 301 -6.34 18.12 3.28
CA CYS A 301 -5.23 17.16 3.39
C CYS A 301 -4.46 17.33 4.71
N ALA A 302 -4.16 18.57 5.09
CA ALA A 302 -3.50 18.88 6.34
C ALA A 302 -4.36 18.46 7.56
N LEU A 303 -5.66 18.78 7.55
CA LEU A 303 -6.58 18.40 8.63
C LEU A 303 -6.61 16.88 8.82
N LEU A 304 -6.77 16.11 7.74
CA LEU A 304 -6.81 14.65 7.80
C LEU A 304 -5.50 14.06 8.33
N THR A 305 -4.37 14.53 7.83
CA THR A 305 -3.05 14.06 8.30
C THR A 305 -2.81 14.41 9.77
N ASP A 306 -3.18 15.61 10.20
CA ASP A 306 -3.05 16.03 11.60
C ASP A 306 -3.89 15.15 12.54
N VAL A 307 -5.11 14.78 12.12
CA VAL A 307 -5.95 13.86 12.91
C VAL A 307 -5.28 12.51 13.06
N MET A 308 -4.78 11.93 11.95
CA MET A 308 -4.10 10.62 12.00
C MET A 308 -2.85 10.65 12.88
N LYS A 309 -2.07 11.72 12.81
CA LYS A 309 -0.85 11.89 13.63
C LYS A 309 -1.15 12.12 15.12
N ALA A 310 -2.36 12.56 15.48
CA ALA A 310 -2.77 12.81 16.85
C ALA A 310 -3.45 11.62 17.54
N LEU A 311 -3.64 10.49 16.84
CA LEU A 311 -4.20 9.27 17.43
C LEU A 311 -3.31 8.72 18.53
N THR A 312 -3.92 8.14 19.56
CA THR A 312 -3.21 7.58 20.72
C THR A 312 -2.93 6.09 20.60
N VAL A 313 -3.57 5.41 19.65
CA VAL A 313 -3.27 4.00 19.32
C VAL A 313 -1.83 3.86 18.84
N THR A 314 -1.26 2.68 19.00
CA THR A 314 0.08 2.37 18.48
C THR A 314 0.09 2.45 16.96
N THR A 315 0.76 3.45 16.41
CA THR A 315 0.87 3.67 14.98
C THR A 315 2.23 3.26 14.42
N CYS A 316 2.27 2.89 13.13
CA CYS A 316 3.49 2.54 12.40
C CYS A 316 3.43 3.10 10.96
N GLY A 317 4.47 2.83 10.19
CA GLY A 317 4.50 3.13 8.76
C GLY A 317 4.37 4.62 8.42
N TYR A 318 3.55 4.91 7.45
CA TYR A 318 3.29 6.28 6.99
C TYR A 318 2.40 7.05 7.96
N SER A 319 1.31 6.44 8.41
CA SER A 319 0.30 7.03 9.27
C SER A 319 -0.06 8.48 8.91
N GLY A 320 -0.50 8.66 7.68
CA GLY A 320 -0.86 9.95 7.09
C GLY A 320 -1.68 9.78 5.83
N LEU A 321 -2.18 10.87 5.28
CA LEU A 321 -3.04 10.84 4.09
C LEU A 321 -2.33 10.22 2.89
N MET A 322 -3.02 9.34 2.16
CA MET A 322 -2.59 8.75 0.89
C MET A 322 -3.40 9.33 -0.27
N LEU A 323 -2.72 9.67 -1.37
CA LEU A 323 -3.33 10.23 -2.59
C LEU A 323 -2.89 9.45 -3.83
N PRO A 324 -3.17 8.13 -3.92
CA PRO A 324 -2.79 7.32 -5.06
C PRO A 324 -3.71 7.58 -6.25
N VAL A 325 -3.20 8.27 -7.28
CA VAL A 325 -3.99 8.79 -8.40
C VAL A 325 -4.79 7.72 -9.13
N LEU A 326 -4.20 6.55 -9.35
CA LEU A 326 -4.84 5.46 -10.09
C LEU A 326 -5.52 4.40 -9.20
N GLU A 327 -5.43 4.48 -7.86
CA GLU A 327 -6.15 3.59 -6.96
C GLU A 327 -7.44 4.22 -6.40
N ASP A 328 -7.70 5.49 -6.73
CA ASP A 328 -8.85 6.26 -6.27
C ASP A 328 -9.65 6.81 -7.47
N PRO A 329 -10.91 6.38 -7.66
CA PRO A 329 -11.71 6.80 -8.82
C PRO A 329 -11.97 8.30 -8.89
N VAL A 330 -12.12 8.99 -7.74
CA VAL A 330 -12.36 10.44 -7.71
C VAL A 330 -11.08 11.19 -8.05
N LEU A 331 -9.94 10.80 -7.49
CA LEU A 331 -8.65 11.40 -7.86
C LEU A 331 -8.38 11.24 -9.36
N ALA A 332 -8.57 10.03 -9.91
CA ALA A 332 -8.39 9.78 -11.35
C ALA A 332 -9.36 10.63 -12.21
N GLU A 333 -10.61 10.80 -11.76
CA GLU A 333 -11.58 11.65 -12.47
C GLU A 333 -11.17 13.12 -12.46
N ARG A 334 -10.75 13.66 -11.31
CA ARG A 334 -10.32 15.06 -11.19
C ARG A 334 -9.03 15.34 -11.96
N ALA A 335 -8.12 14.36 -12.02
CA ALA A 335 -6.94 14.44 -12.91
C ALA A 335 -7.36 14.53 -14.37
N ARG A 336 -8.35 13.74 -14.81
CA ARG A 336 -8.88 13.76 -16.18
C ARG A 336 -9.58 15.08 -16.52
N GLU A 337 -10.20 15.72 -15.54
CA GLU A 337 -10.78 17.07 -15.66
C GLU A 337 -9.70 18.18 -15.68
N GLY A 338 -8.42 17.83 -15.45
CA GLY A 338 -7.32 18.82 -15.40
C GLY A 338 -7.35 19.72 -14.16
N ARG A 339 -7.98 19.29 -13.06
CA ARG A 339 -8.10 20.10 -11.84
C ARG A 339 -6.81 20.17 -11.03
N TYR A 340 -5.93 19.20 -11.19
CA TYR A 340 -4.64 19.18 -10.53
C TYR A 340 -3.62 18.41 -11.39
N GLY A 341 -2.33 18.66 -11.13
CA GLY A 341 -1.20 18.05 -11.81
C GLY A 341 -0.16 17.49 -10.81
N VAL A 342 0.98 17.04 -11.35
CA VAL A 342 2.07 16.49 -10.52
C VAL A 342 2.61 17.54 -9.54
N SER A 343 2.69 18.82 -9.93
CA SER A 343 3.12 19.91 -9.05
C SER A 343 2.17 20.11 -7.87
N ASP A 344 0.85 19.95 -8.07
CA ASP A 344 -0.12 20.02 -6.99
C ASP A 344 0.02 18.83 -6.04
N LEU A 345 0.27 17.63 -6.57
CA LEU A 345 0.55 16.44 -5.74
C LEU A 345 1.82 16.62 -4.90
N LEU A 346 2.89 17.23 -5.45
CA LEU A 346 4.06 17.61 -4.67
C LEU A 346 3.73 18.64 -3.59
N LEU A 347 2.89 19.64 -3.90
CA LEU A 347 2.40 20.58 -2.89
C LEU A 347 1.62 19.86 -1.79
N TYR A 348 0.68 18.98 -2.15
CA TYR A 348 -0.07 18.17 -1.16
C TYR A 348 0.85 17.24 -0.38
N SER A 349 1.95 16.76 -0.99
CA SER A 349 2.97 15.95 -0.31
C SER A 349 3.67 16.69 0.84
N SER A 350 3.60 18.02 0.91
CA SER A 350 4.09 18.78 2.07
C SER A 350 3.28 18.49 3.33
N VAL A 351 2.00 18.17 3.21
CA VAL A 351 1.06 17.90 4.32
C VAL A 351 0.50 16.47 4.34
N CYS A 352 0.58 15.71 3.23
CA CYS A 352 0.13 14.30 3.18
C CYS A 352 1.17 13.35 3.80
N GLY A 353 0.86 12.05 3.81
CA GLY A 353 1.67 11.00 4.44
C GLY A 353 2.49 10.14 3.50
N THR A 354 2.25 10.15 2.17
CA THR A 354 2.85 9.15 1.27
C THR A 354 3.69 9.69 0.13
N GLY A 355 3.52 10.93 -0.31
CA GLY A 355 4.26 11.49 -1.44
C GLY A 355 3.54 11.36 -2.78
N LEU A 356 4.29 11.16 -3.87
CA LEU A 356 3.74 10.87 -5.20
C LEU A 356 3.37 9.38 -5.28
N ASP A 357 2.09 9.09 -5.48
CA ASP A 357 1.61 7.73 -5.37
C ASP A 357 0.79 7.30 -6.60
N VAL A 358 1.29 6.28 -7.32
CA VAL A 358 0.71 5.71 -8.55
C VAL A 358 0.36 6.79 -9.58
N VAL A 359 1.35 7.65 -9.85
CA VAL A 359 1.18 8.80 -10.75
C VAL A 359 1.56 8.43 -12.19
N PRO A 360 0.60 8.40 -13.14
CA PRO A 360 0.88 8.10 -14.53
C PRO A 360 1.54 9.30 -15.22
N VAL A 361 2.71 9.08 -15.81
CA VAL A 361 3.47 10.09 -16.56
C VAL A 361 3.74 9.61 -17.99
N PRO A 362 4.13 10.51 -18.97
CA PRO A 362 4.45 10.08 -20.32
C PRO A 362 5.50 8.99 -20.37
N GLY A 363 5.32 8.01 -21.26
CA GLY A 363 6.23 6.86 -21.37
C GLY A 363 7.64 7.22 -21.85
N ASP A 364 7.79 8.39 -22.47
CA ASP A 364 9.06 8.96 -22.93
C ASP A 364 9.65 10.01 -21.96
N THR A 365 9.13 10.11 -20.75
CA THR A 365 9.68 11.01 -19.71
C THR A 365 11.16 10.69 -19.49
N PRO A 366 12.06 11.70 -19.67
CA PRO A 366 13.49 11.49 -19.47
C PRO A 366 13.85 11.04 -18.06
N VAL A 367 14.88 10.19 -17.92
CA VAL A 367 15.35 9.69 -16.62
C VAL A 367 15.68 10.83 -15.66
N ASP A 368 16.32 11.89 -16.15
CA ASP A 368 16.66 13.05 -15.32
C ASP A 368 15.40 13.77 -14.79
N ARG A 369 14.31 13.77 -15.57
CA ARG A 369 13.04 14.34 -15.12
C ARG A 369 12.36 13.47 -14.05
N ILE A 370 12.36 12.14 -14.25
CA ILE A 370 11.93 11.19 -13.23
C ILE A 370 12.74 11.39 -11.95
N GLY A 371 14.07 11.49 -12.10
CA GLY A 371 14.99 11.75 -10.99
C GLY A 371 14.66 13.04 -10.25
N GLY A 372 14.38 14.14 -10.97
CA GLY A 372 13.97 15.41 -10.36
C GLY A 372 12.71 15.28 -9.49
N LEU A 373 11.67 14.60 -9.97
CA LEU A 373 10.44 14.37 -9.19
C LEU A 373 10.71 13.53 -7.94
N VAL A 374 11.56 12.51 -8.03
CA VAL A 374 11.95 11.69 -6.88
C VAL A 374 12.80 12.52 -5.89
N GLU A 375 13.68 13.40 -6.37
CA GLU A 375 14.48 14.30 -5.53
C GLU A 375 13.59 15.30 -4.78
N ASP A 376 12.55 15.85 -5.42
CA ASP A 376 11.58 16.74 -4.77
C ASP A 376 10.82 16.03 -3.64
N VAL A 377 10.39 14.77 -3.85
CA VAL A 377 9.79 13.95 -2.79
C VAL A 377 10.78 13.70 -1.65
N ALA A 378 12.03 13.38 -1.96
CA ALA A 378 13.08 13.17 -0.96
C ALA A 378 13.38 14.46 -0.17
N ALA A 379 13.39 15.62 -0.84
CA ALA A 379 13.58 16.93 -0.22
C ALA A 379 12.44 17.28 0.76
N LEU A 380 11.18 16.99 0.38
CA LEU A 380 10.03 17.16 1.27
C LEU A 380 10.11 16.21 2.48
N ALA A 381 10.47 14.93 2.26
CA ALA A 381 10.67 13.96 3.33
C ALA A 381 11.73 14.43 4.33
N LEU A 382 12.88 14.91 3.83
CA LEU A 382 13.97 15.44 4.63
C LEU A 382 13.55 16.70 5.39
N ARG A 383 12.87 17.63 4.71
CA ARG A 383 12.44 18.91 5.32
C ARG A 383 11.46 18.73 6.47
N TYR A 384 10.54 17.78 6.35
CA TYR A 384 9.47 17.55 7.32
C TYR A 384 9.70 16.31 8.21
N GLU A 385 10.85 15.65 8.05
CA GLU A 385 11.25 14.43 8.80
C GLU A 385 10.16 13.34 8.81
N LYS A 386 9.52 13.14 7.68
CA LYS A 386 8.41 12.18 7.55
C LYS A 386 8.64 11.17 6.42
N PRO A 387 8.05 9.96 6.52
CA PRO A 387 8.13 9.00 5.42
C PRO A 387 7.37 9.51 4.20
N LEU A 388 8.01 9.47 3.04
CA LEU A 388 7.39 9.69 1.74
C LEU A 388 7.98 8.70 0.74
N SER A 389 7.25 8.45 -0.35
CA SER A 389 7.72 7.64 -1.47
C SER A 389 7.26 8.21 -2.80
N ALA A 390 7.94 7.82 -3.87
CA ALA A 390 7.53 8.09 -5.23
C ALA A 390 7.26 6.78 -5.96
N ARG A 391 6.02 6.60 -6.43
CA ARG A 391 5.57 5.59 -7.38
C ARG A 391 5.11 6.28 -8.65
N LEU A 392 6.00 6.40 -9.62
CA LEU A 392 5.72 7.00 -10.93
C LEU A 392 5.53 5.88 -11.96
N LEU A 393 4.51 5.99 -12.79
CA LEU A 393 4.20 5.02 -13.83
C LEU A 393 4.40 5.66 -15.21
N PRO A 394 5.60 5.57 -15.82
CA PRO A 394 5.78 5.94 -17.22
C PRO A 394 4.95 5.01 -18.11
N MET A 395 3.98 5.58 -18.85
CA MET A 395 2.99 4.84 -19.62
C MET A 395 3.47 4.63 -21.06
N PRO A 396 3.88 3.41 -21.49
CA PRO A 396 4.50 3.18 -22.80
C PRO A 396 3.64 3.68 -23.95
N GLY A 397 4.24 4.51 -24.84
CA GLY A 397 3.57 5.04 -26.02
C GLY A 397 2.47 6.05 -25.75
N ARG A 398 2.29 6.50 -24.50
CA ARG A 398 1.28 7.49 -24.11
C ARG A 398 1.92 8.84 -23.81
N LYS A 399 1.20 9.90 -24.13
CA LYS A 399 1.55 11.30 -23.86
C LYS A 399 0.61 11.90 -22.81
N ALA A 400 1.03 13.01 -22.24
CA ALA A 400 0.18 13.79 -21.33
C ALA A 400 -1.20 14.08 -21.96
N GLY A 401 -2.26 13.95 -21.17
CA GLY A 401 -3.64 14.11 -21.58
C GLY A 401 -4.28 12.85 -22.18
N GLU A 402 -3.52 11.81 -22.51
CA GLU A 402 -4.08 10.57 -23.04
C GLU A 402 -4.62 9.66 -21.93
N VAL A 403 -5.75 9.01 -22.23
CA VAL A 403 -6.37 8.06 -21.31
C VAL A 403 -5.58 6.75 -21.28
N VAL A 404 -5.40 6.23 -20.06
CA VAL A 404 -4.83 4.90 -19.80
C VAL A 404 -5.87 4.02 -19.16
N ARG A 405 -5.81 2.72 -19.49
CA ARG A 405 -6.72 1.69 -18.97
C ARG A 405 -5.91 0.51 -18.46
N PHE A 406 -6.43 -0.12 -17.42
CA PHE A 406 -5.76 -1.21 -16.72
C PHE A 406 -6.69 -2.41 -16.59
N ASP A 407 -6.14 -3.61 -16.76
CA ASP A 407 -6.81 -4.86 -16.38
C ASP A 407 -6.50 -5.25 -14.91
N ASN A 408 -5.72 -4.42 -14.22
CA ASN A 408 -5.31 -4.60 -12.83
C ASN A 408 -6.49 -4.29 -11.89
N PRO A 409 -6.86 -5.24 -10.99
CA PRO A 409 -8.03 -5.07 -10.12
C PRO A 409 -7.86 -3.96 -9.06
N TYR A 410 -6.67 -3.43 -8.89
CA TYR A 410 -6.37 -2.33 -7.96
C TYR A 410 -6.32 -0.95 -8.63
N LEU A 411 -6.30 -0.90 -9.96
CA LEU A 411 -6.15 0.35 -10.71
C LEU A 411 -7.43 0.74 -11.43
N THR A 412 -7.76 2.01 -11.41
CA THR A 412 -8.83 2.61 -12.21
C THR A 412 -8.27 3.24 -13.48
N ASP A 413 -9.11 3.40 -14.50
CA ASP A 413 -8.78 4.17 -15.69
C ASP A 413 -8.43 5.61 -15.31
N GLY A 414 -7.38 6.15 -15.90
CA GLY A 414 -6.87 7.48 -15.59
C GLY A 414 -6.41 8.25 -16.82
N VAL A 415 -5.74 9.36 -16.59
CA VAL A 415 -5.11 10.19 -17.63
C VAL A 415 -3.62 10.35 -17.31
N VAL A 416 -2.78 10.29 -18.34
CA VAL A 416 -1.35 10.57 -18.21
C VAL A 416 -1.17 12.05 -17.86
N MET A 417 -0.48 12.32 -16.77
CA MET A 417 -0.21 13.68 -16.27
C MET A 417 1.11 14.19 -16.82
N GLU A 418 1.22 15.50 -17.06
CA GLU A 418 2.52 16.07 -17.40
C GLU A 418 3.51 15.85 -16.25
N ALA A 419 4.73 15.46 -16.59
CA ALA A 419 5.79 15.23 -15.61
C ALA A 419 6.43 16.54 -15.06
N GLY A 420 5.77 17.65 -15.25
CA GLY A 420 6.15 18.99 -14.80
C GLY A 420 6.95 19.78 -15.82
#